data_fe2ec9cba7c283f6493a78d0a5fa6d3b
#
_entry.id   fe2ec9cba7c283f6493a78d0a5fa6d3b
#
_cell.length_a   1.000
_cell.length_b   1.000
_cell.length_c   1.000
_cell.angle_alpha   90.00
_cell.angle_beta   90.00
_cell.angle_gamma   90.00
#
_symmetry.space_group_name_H-M   'P 1'
#
loop_
_entity.id
_entity.type
_entity.pdbx_description
1 polymer ?
#
loop_
_entity_poly.entity_id
_entity_poly.type
_entity_poly.pdbx_seq_one_letter_code
_entity_poly.pdbx_strand_id
1 'polypeptide(L)'
;MKKLIWKKKQYDDLTIWMAEVKSVGWQFSIEKIKEKKYEAFVYYGHGEDHPIFPQGVYLTCLAEAQRVCNDWLHNTIIGLNKWI
;
A
#
# COMPACT_ATOMS: atom_id res chain seq x y z
N MET A 1 -3.18 -14.40 -8.82
CA MET A 1 -2.09 -13.48 -8.48
C MET A 1 -1.72 -13.62 -7.00
N LYS A 2 -0.45 -13.50 -6.69
CA LYS A 2 0.01 -13.61 -5.31
C LYS A 2 -0.45 -12.40 -4.50
N LYS A 3 -0.86 -12.63 -3.26
CA LYS A 3 -1.18 -11.55 -2.34
C LYS A 3 0.08 -10.91 -1.80
N LEU A 4 0.00 -9.63 -1.49
CA LEU A 4 1.10 -8.92 -0.83
C LEU A 4 1.36 -9.53 0.55
N ILE A 5 2.64 -9.62 0.91
CA ILE A 5 3.05 -10.11 2.22
C ILE A 5 3.42 -8.89 3.07
N TRP A 6 2.68 -8.68 4.13
CA TRP A 6 2.82 -7.49 4.96
C TRP A 6 3.71 -7.75 6.17
N LYS A 7 4.63 -6.81 6.44
CA LYS A 7 5.48 -6.83 7.63
C LYS A 7 5.12 -5.61 8.47
N LYS A 8 4.79 -5.85 9.74
CA LYS A 8 4.45 -4.80 10.68
C LYS A 8 5.72 -4.22 11.30
N LYS A 9 5.80 -2.89 11.35
CA LYS A 9 6.86 -2.17 12.05
C LYS A 9 6.26 -1.15 13.00
N GLN A 10 6.84 -1.04 14.19
CA GLN A 10 6.38 -0.12 15.21
C GLN A 10 7.47 0.91 15.47
N TYR A 11 7.13 2.19 15.31
CA TYR A 11 8.02 3.32 15.57
C TYR A 11 7.35 4.24 16.60
N ASP A 12 7.78 4.20 17.84
CA ASP A 12 7.19 5.03 18.91
C ASP A 12 5.66 5.05 18.84
N ASP A 13 5.07 6.12 18.31
CA ASP A 13 3.62 6.29 18.22
C ASP A 13 3.05 5.91 16.87
N LEU A 14 3.88 5.41 15.95
CA LEU A 14 3.46 5.11 14.58
C LEU A 14 3.59 3.63 14.28
N THR A 15 2.50 3.03 13.80
CA THR A 15 2.50 1.65 13.32
C THR A 15 2.39 1.66 11.80
N ILE A 16 3.30 0.95 11.14
CA ILE A 16 3.35 0.86 9.67
C ILE A 16 3.37 -0.60 9.26
N TRP A 17 2.60 -0.95 8.24
CA TRP A 17 2.68 -2.25 7.56
C TRP A 17 3.26 -2.01 6.17
N MET A 18 4.26 -2.80 5.80
CA MET A 18 4.99 -2.65 4.55
C MET A 18 4.96 -3.94 3.75
N ALA A 19 4.84 -3.84 2.43
CA ALA A 19 4.88 -4.99 1.53
C ALA A 19 5.62 -4.61 0.26
N GLU A 20 6.55 -5.47 -0.18
CA GLU A 20 7.34 -5.25 -1.38
C GLU A 20 6.77 -6.00 -2.57
N VAL A 21 6.88 -5.38 -3.75
CA VAL A 21 6.62 -6.02 -5.03
C VAL A 21 7.95 -6.08 -5.76
N LYS A 22 8.69 -7.16 -5.53
CA LYS A 22 10.09 -7.28 -6.00
C LYS A 22 10.22 -7.21 -7.51
N SER A 23 9.26 -7.73 -8.24
CA SER A 23 9.32 -7.78 -9.71
C SER A 23 9.40 -6.40 -10.36
N VAL A 24 8.86 -5.37 -9.72
CA VAL A 24 8.88 -4.00 -10.24
C VAL A 24 9.60 -3.03 -9.32
N GLY A 25 10.08 -3.48 -8.17
CA GLY A 25 10.79 -2.63 -7.22
C GLY A 25 9.89 -1.65 -6.47
N TRP A 26 8.61 -1.93 -6.41
CA TRP A 26 7.65 -1.07 -5.71
C TRP A 26 7.48 -1.52 -4.27
N GLN A 27 7.03 -0.59 -3.42
CA GLN A 27 6.76 -0.89 -2.03
C GLN A 27 5.46 -0.21 -1.60
N PHE A 28 4.58 -0.99 -0.97
CA PHE A 28 3.37 -0.45 -0.37
C PHE A 28 3.59 -0.21 1.11
N SER A 29 2.96 0.82 1.65
CA SER A 29 2.94 1.06 3.08
C SER A 29 1.54 1.47 3.51
N ILE A 30 1.15 1.01 4.70
CA ILE A 30 -0.10 1.41 5.35
C ILE A 30 0.27 1.98 6.70
N GLU A 31 -0.12 3.22 6.95
CA GLU A 31 0.11 3.89 8.23
C GLU A 31 -1.17 3.97 9.02
N LYS A 32 -1.11 3.58 10.30
CA LYS A 32 -2.22 3.77 11.22
C LYS A 32 -2.08 5.15 11.86
N ILE A 33 -2.93 6.07 11.44
CA ILE A 33 -2.92 7.44 11.95
C ILE A 33 -3.51 7.48 13.36
N LYS A 34 -4.64 6.79 13.55
CA LYS A 34 -5.30 6.60 14.84
C LYS A 34 -6.34 5.50 14.67
N GLU A 35 -7.11 5.19 15.70
CA GLU A 35 -8.17 4.20 15.60
C GLU A 35 -9.11 4.52 14.45
N LYS A 36 -9.41 3.51 13.63
CA LYS A 36 -10.29 3.61 12.47
C LYS A 36 -9.82 4.60 11.42
N LYS A 37 -8.50 4.90 11.38
CA LYS A 37 -7.96 5.86 10.42
C LYS A 37 -6.63 5.37 9.88
N TYR A 38 -6.63 4.85 8.65
CA TYR A 38 -5.46 4.29 7.99
C TYR A 38 -5.24 4.98 6.64
N GLU A 39 -3.98 5.19 6.29
CA GLU A 39 -3.60 5.71 4.99
C GLU A 39 -2.74 4.68 4.26
N ALA A 40 -2.91 4.58 2.95
CA ALA A 40 -2.15 3.66 2.12
C ALA A 40 -1.35 4.42 1.07
N PHE A 41 -0.09 4.01 0.89
CA PHE A 41 0.85 4.66 -0.03
C PHE A 41 1.55 3.63 -0.89
N VAL A 42 2.00 4.06 -2.06
CA VAL A 42 2.89 3.27 -2.91
C VAL A 42 4.16 4.06 -3.20
N TYR A 43 5.31 3.38 -3.12
CA TYR A 43 6.61 3.92 -3.46
C TYR A 43 7.14 3.16 -4.68
N TYR A 44 7.52 3.90 -5.72
CA TYR A 44 7.92 3.31 -7.00
C TYR A 44 9.43 3.04 -7.14
N GLY A 45 10.15 3.08 -6.03
CA GLY A 45 11.60 2.84 -6.03
C GLY A 45 12.43 4.11 -6.14
N HIS A 46 11.80 5.24 -6.40
CA HIS A 46 12.45 6.55 -6.43
C HIS A 46 11.42 7.64 -6.19
N GLY A 47 11.87 8.79 -5.72
CA GLY A 47 11.00 9.91 -5.45
C GLY A 47 10.28 9.76 -4.11
N GLU A 48 9.08 10.30 -4.03
CA GLU A 48 8.27 10.29 -2.81
C GLU A 48 7.22 9.21 -2.83
N ASP A 49 6.68 8.88 -1.64
CA ASP A 49 5.51 8.03 -1.53
C ASP A 49 4.29 8.73 -2.14
N HIS A 50 3.47 7.96 -2.85
CA HIS A 50 2.26 8.47 -3.45
C HIS A 50 1.04 7.87 -2.75
N PRO A 51 0.09 8.70 -2.27
CA PRO A 51 -1.11 8.17 -1.65
C PRO A 51 -1.96 7.41 -2.67
N ILE A 52 -2.49 6.27 -2.25
CA ILE A 52 -3.38 5.46 -3.12
C ILE A 52 -4.75 6.12 -3.24
N PHE A 53 -5.17 6.82 -2.19
CA PHE A 53 -6.42 7.59 -2.20
C PHE A 53 -6.15 9.08 -2.13
N PRO A 54 -7.10 9.90 -2.58
CA PRO A 54 -7.00 11.35 -2.44
C PRO A 54 -6.80 11.75 -0.97
N GLN A 55 -6.11 12.87 -0.77
CA GLN A 55 -5.87 13.41 0.56
C GLN A 55 -7.20 13.65 1.28
N GLY A 56 -7.24 13.26 2.55
CA GLY A 56 -8.44 13.40 3.37
C GLY A 56 -9.35 12.18 3.35
N VAL A 57 -9.04 11.19 2.49
CA VAL A 57 -9.80 9.94 2.45
C VAL A 57 -9.02 8.89 3.25
N TYR A 58 -9.64 8.35 4.29
CA TYR A 58 -9.00 7.37 5.17
C TYR A 58 -9.77 6.05 5.15
N LEU A 59 -9.00 4.97 5.25
CA LEU A 59 -9.58 3.64 5.41
C LEU A 59 -9.83 3.38 6.90
N THR A 60 -10.84 2.58 7.21
CA THR A 60 -11.29 2.42 8.59
C THR A 60 -10.69 1.22 9.31
N CYS A 61 -10.11 0.27 8.56
CA CYS A 61 -9.46 -0.88 9.18
C CYS A 61 -8.30 -1.37 8.32
N LEU A 62 -7.40 -2.11 8.97
CA LEU A 62 -6.22 -2.63 8.31
C LEU A 62 -6.56 -3.60 7.17
N ALA A 63 -7.51 -4.50 7.40
CA ALA A 63 -7.89 -5.49 6.39
C ALA A 63 -8.39 -4.82 5.11
N GLU A 64 -9.18 -3.77 5.25
CA GLU A 64 -9.66 -2.98 4.11
C GLU A 64 -8.50 -2.31 3.38
N ALA A 65 -7.57 -1.72 4.12
CA ALA A 65 -6.41 -1.07 3.54
C ALA A 65 -5.54 -2.06 2.77
N GLN A 66 -5.32 -3.25 3.32
CA GLN A 66 -4.57 -4.30 2.64
C GLN A 66 -5.28 -4.78 1.37
N ARG A 67 -6.59 -4.95 1.42
CA ARG A 67 -7.38 -5.35 0.25
C ARG A 67 -7.30 -4.31 -0.85
N VAL A 68 -7.39 -3.05 -0.50
CA VAL A 68 -7.30 -1.95 -1.46
C VAL A 68 -5.93 -1.92 -2.16
N CYS A 69 -4.86 -2.13 -1.41
CA CYS A 69 -3.52 -2.20 -2.00
C CYS A 69 -3.40 -3.38 -2.97
N ASN A 70 -3.94 -4.55 -2.61
CA ASN A 70 -3.94 -5.72 -3.48
C ASN A 70 -4.73 -5.45 -4.77
N ASP A 71 -5.91 -4.84 -4.65
CA ASP A 71 -6.76 -4.53 -5.80
C ASP A 71 -6.07 -3.50 -6.71
N TRP A 72 -5.48 -2.48 -6.13
CA TRP A 72 -4.77 -1.46 -6.88
C TRP A 72 -3.61 -2.07 -7.68
N LEU A 73 -2.83 -2.93 -7.02
CA LEU A 73 -1.71 -3.61 -7.68
C LEU A 73 -2.18 -4.53 -8.79
N HIS A 74 -3.23 -5.30 -8.54
CA HIS A 74 -3.80 -6.21 -9.51
C HIS A 74 -4.22 -5.46 -10.78
N ASN A 75 -4.96 -4.38 -10.63
CA ASN A 75 -5.42 -3.57 -11.76
C ASN A 75 -4.25 -2.94 -12.51
N THR A 76 -3.22 -2.49 -11.79
CA THR A 76 -2.05 -1.87 -12.40
C THR A 76 -1.22 -2.88 -13.18
N ILE A 77 -1.00 -4.07 -12.61
CA ILE A 77 -0.23 -5.13 -13.30
C ILE A 77 -0.96 -5.63 -14.54
N ILE A 78 -2.27 -5.78 -14.48
CA ILE A 78 -3.06 -6.17 -15.65
C ILE A 78 -2.89 -5.13 -16.75
N GLY A 79 -2.93 -3.84 -16.40
CA GLY A 79 -2.68 -2.76 -17.35
C GLY A 79 -1.30 -2.86 -17.99
N LEU A 80 -0.27 -3.13 -17.17
CA LEU A 80 1.10 -3.28 -17.66
C LEU A 80 1.24 -4.51 -18.57
N ASN A 81 0.62 -5.61 -18.21
CA ASN A 81 0.71 -6.84 -19.00
C ASN A 81 0.10 -6.70 -20.39
N LYS A 82 -0.82 -5.78 -20.57
CA LYS A 82 -1.40 -5.50 -21.88
C LYS A 82 -0.43 -4.81 -22.82
N TRP A 83 0.63 -4.20 -22.27
CA TRP A 83 1.64 -3.49 -23.05
C TRP A 83 2.86 -4.33 -23.37
N ILE A 84 2.98 -5.48 -22.71
CA ILE A 84 4.06 -6.43 -22.90
C ILE A 84 3.59 -7.56 -23.82
#